data_5b216cec23383b4f27a55997b8462233
#
_entry.id   5b216cec23383b4f27a55997b8462233
#
_cell.length_a   1.000
_cell.length_b   1.000
_cell.length_c   1.000
_cell.angle_alpha   90.00
_cell.angle_beta   90.00
_cell.angle_gamma   90.00
#
_symmetry.space_group_name_H-M   'P 1'
#
loop_
_entity.id
_entity.type
_entity.pdbx_description
1 polymer ?
#
loop_
_entity_poly.entity_id
_entity_poly.type
_entity_poly.pdbx_seq_one_letter_code
_entity_poly.pdbx_strand_id
1 'polypeptide(L)'
;PSTRQTALSSATIPPFIKKVAQKYQKNPAIIQIETPTLTVSKTDQIFYMVKKSDRDQLLLRVLDYHNPNSAIIFANRKVDVDNLTTFLQKHEYEADALHGDLKQSQRDYVMGKFRSKRLKYLIATDVAARGIDISHVDMVINYEIPFEDEIYVHRIGRTGRAGKSGISVSLVYPSLRGKLAMIERYIKTKMTEKTIPTEDESFKKNEDR
;
A
#
# COMPACT_ATOMS: atom_id res chain seq x y z
N PRO A 1 -16.63 5.99 36.57
CA PRO A 1 -16.16 5.67 37.92
C PRO A 1 -14.81 6.34 38.17
N SER A 2 -14.57 6.81 39.39
CA SER A 2 -13.30 7.43 39.80
C SER A 2 -12.12 6.45 39.75
N THR A 3 -12.42 5.16 39.80
CA THR A 3 -11.45 4.03 39.74
C THR A 3 -11.15 3.56 38.32
N ARG A 4 -11.68 4.24 37.26
CA ARG A 4 -11.41 3.85 35.89
C ARG A 4 -9.93 3.96 35.55
N GLN A 5 -9.37 2.91 34.99
CA GLN A 5 -8.07 2.89 34.32
C GLN A 5 -8.27 3.05 32.81
N THR A 6 -7.52 3.94 32.20
CA THR A 6 -7.61 4.20 30.76
C THR A 6 -6.28 3.83 30.11
N ALA A 7 -6.29 2.85 29.20
CA ALA A 7 -5.16 2.50 28.36
C ALA A 7 -5.37 3.06 26.94
N LEU A 8 -4.31 3.56 26.32
CA LEU A 8 -4.27 3.97 24.94
C LEU A 8 -3.21 3.14 24.23
N SER A 9 -3.61 2.46 23.16
CA SER A 9 -2.69 1.68 22.32
C SER A 9 -2.73 2.22 20.90
N SER A 10 -1.58 2.46 20.32
CA SER A 10 -1.45 2.93 18.94
C SER A 10 -0.10 2.48 18.37
N ALA A 11 -0.07 2.15 17.09
CA ALA A 11 1.18 1.85 16.38
C ALA A 11 2.06 3.09 16.22
N THR A 12 1.46 4.29 16.26
CA THR A 12 2.14 5.58 16.12
C THR A 12 1.55 6.57 17.12
N ILE A 13 2.36 7.50 17.62
CA ILE A 13 1.92 8.48 18.61
C ILE A 13 2.16 9.90 18.07
N PRO A 14 1.35 10.34 17.10
CA PRO A 14 1.41 11.70 16.59
C PRO A 14 1.05 12.73 17.68
N PRO A 15 1.42 14.01 17.52
CA PRO A 15 1.24 15.03 18.54
C PRO A 15 -0.20 15.15 19.09
N PHE A 16 -1.21 14.95 18.24
CA PHE A 16 -2.61 15.01 18.69
C PHE A 16 -2.97 13.84 19.63
N ILE A 17 -2.44 12.63 19.40
CA ILE A 17 -2.63 11.47 20.28
C ILE A 17 -1.99 11.71 21.65
N LYS A 18 -0.80 12.34 21.70
CA LYS A 18 -0.19 12.77 22.95
C LYS A 18 -1.10 13.70 23.75
N LYS A 19 -1.73 14.68 23.08
CA LYS A 19 -2.71 15.59 23.71
C LYS A 19 -3.93 14.84 24.24
N VAL A 20 -4.45 13.86 23.49
CA VAL A 20 -5.57 13.03 23.94
C VAL A 20 -5.18 12.19 25.17
N ALA A 21 -3.99 11.58 25.16
CA ALA A 21 -3.47 10.84 26.30
C ALA A 21 -3.38 11.72 27.55
N GLN A 22 -2.78 12.89 27.44
CA GLN A 22 -2.67 13.86 28.54
C GLN A 22 -4.04 14.30 29.10
N LYS A 23 -5.05 14.41 28.26
CA LYS A 23 -6.40 14.83 28.67
C LYS A 23 -7.18 13.74 29.42
N TYR A 24 -7.02 12.48 29.05
CA TYR A 24 -7.87 11.39 29.50
C TYR A 24 -7.18 10.37 30.41
N GLN A 25 -5.85 10.39 30.48
CA GLN A 25 -5.08 9.48 31.33
C GLN A 25 -4.53 10.23 32.53
N LYS A 26 -4.42 9.52 33.68
CA LYS A 26 -3.82 10.03 34.93
C LYS A 26 -2.46 9.36 35.10
N ASN A 27 -1.37 10.12 35.06
CA ASN A 27 0.01 9.64 35.20
C ASN A 27 0.28 8.35 34.40
N PRO A 28 0.11 8.37 33.05
CA PRO A 28 0.25 7.18 32.25
C PRO A 28 1.71 6.70 32.22
N ALA A 29 1.91 5.40 32.40
CA ALA A 29 3.17 4.76 32.05
C ALA A 29 3.24 4.68 30.50
N ILE A 30 4.32 5.19 29.92
CA ILE A 30 4.56 5.09 28.47
C ILE A 30 5.41 3.86 28.23
N ILE A 31 4.83 2.86 27.58
CA ILE A 31 5.53 1.66 27.12
C ILE A 31 5.70 1.80 25.62
N GLN A 32 6.92 2.00 25.17
CA GLN A 32 7.27 2.08 23.74
C GLN A 32 8.07 0.83 23.40
N ILE A 33 7.51 0.00 22.52
CA ILE A 33 8.24 -1.10 21.91
C ILE A 33 8.99 -0.49 20.72
N GLU A 34 10.31 -0.42 20.83
CA GLU A 34 11.14 -0.09 19.68
C GLU A 34 10.94 -1.19 18.64
N THR A 35 10.19 -0.90 17.61
CA THR A 35 10.12 -1.77 16.44
C THR A 35 11.50 -1.72 15.79
N PRO A 36 12.25 -2.84 15.73
CA PRO A 36 13.50 -2.86 14.96
C PRO A 36 13.16 -2.33 13.58
N THR A 37 13.96 -1.40 13.11
CA THR A 37 13.85 -0.63 11.85
C THR A 37 12.92 -1.30 10.87
N LEU A 38 11.74 -0.69 10.69
CA LEU A 38 10.64 -1.16 9.85
C LEU A 38 11.16 -2.02 8.71
N THR A 39 10.54 -3.13 8.44
CA THR A 39 10.86 -4.17 7.46
C THR A 39 11.00 -3.65 6.00
N VAL A 40 11.41 -2.40 5.87
CA VAL A 40 11.78 -1.69 4.64
C VAL A 40 12.98 -2.38 3.97
N SER A 41 13.85 -3.04 4.77
CA SER A 41 15.11 -3.62 4.29
C SER A 41 14.97 -4.86 3.41
N LYS A 42 13.80 -5.50 3.37
CA LYS A 42 13.57 -6.70 2.54
C LYS A 42 12.61 -6.45 1.37
N THR A 43 12.23 -5.21 1.14
CA THR A 43 11.33 -4.82 0.04
C THR A 43 12.12 -4.03 -0.98
N ASP A 44 12.18 -4.52 -2.20
CA ASP A 44 12.73 -3.77 -3.33
C ASP A 44 11.77 -2.61 -3.62
N GLN A 45 12.26 -1.39 -3.44
CA GLN A 45 11.47 -0.18 -3.64
C GLN A 45 11.89 0.49 -4.92
N ILE A 46 11.00 0.45 -5.90
CA ILE A 46 11.21 1.04 -7.22
C ILE A 46 10.13 2.06 -7.54
N PHE A 47 10.45 2.99 -8.42
CA PHE A 47 9.46 3.92 -8.94
C PHE A 47 9.63 4.15 -10.45
N TYR A 48 8.53 4.52 -11.07
CA TYR A 48 8.48 4.94 -12.47
C TYR A 48 8.01 6.38 -12.55
N MET A 49 8.72 7.21 -13.30
CA MET A 49 8.26 8.55 -13.63
C MET A 49 7.25 8.47 -14.77
N VAL A 50 6.07 9.04 -14.60
CA VAL A 50 4.98 8.93 -15.56
C VAL A 50 4.19 10.23 -15.67
N LYS A 51 3.70 10.58 -16.86
CA LYS A 51 2.70 11.64 -17.02
C LYS A 51 1.33 11.14 -16.56
N LYS A 52 0.50 12.07 -16.10
CA LYS A 52 -0.85 11.73 -15.59
C LYS A 52 -1.71 11.00 -16.64
N SER A 53 -1.59 11.37 -17.91
CA SER A 53 -2.29 10.74 -19.03
C SER A 53 -1.92 9.27 -19.25
N ASP A 54 -0.70 8.89 -18.90
CA ASP A 54 -0.11 7.60 -19.28
C ASP A 54 -0.07 6.62 -18.09
N ARG A 55 -0.54 7.05 -16.91
CA ARG A 55 -0.45 6.29 -15.66
C ARG A 55 -1.19 4.96 -15.72
N ASP A 56 -2.38 4.94 -16.30
CA ASP A 56 -3.20 3.72 -16.36
C ASP A 56 -2.56 2.69 -17.29
N GLN A 57 -2.03 3.13 -18.44
CA GLN A 57 -1.29 2.27 -19.38
C GLN A 57 0.02 1.76 -18.76
N LEU A 58 0.72 2.61 -18.00
CA LEU A 58 1.90 2.17 -17.29
C LEU A 58 1.56 1.11 -16.24
N LEU A 59 0.43 1.26 -15.53
CA LEU A 59 0.00 0.25 -14.56
C LEU A 59 -0.17 -1.12 -15.23
N LEU A 60 -0.83 -1.21 -16.38
CA LEU A 60 -0.97 -2.48 -17.11
C LEU A 60 0.41 -3.10 -17.41
N ARG A 61 1.32 -2.30 -17.98
CA ARG A 61 2.69 -2.76 -18.27
C ARG A 61 3.45 -3.23 -17.03
N VAL A 62 3.27 -2.54 -15.90
CA VAL A 62 3.89 -2.94 -14.61
C VAL A 62 3.32 -4.27 -14.13
N LEU A 63 1.99 -4.47 -14.24
CA LEU A 63 1.34 -5.72 -13.86
C LEU A 63 1.80 -6.87 -14.75
N ASP A 64 1.88 -6.67 -16.05
CA ASP A 64 2.34 -7.68 -17.01
C ASP A 64 3.82 -8.00 -16.81
N TYR A 65 4.66 -6.99 -16.70
CA TYR A 65 6.10 -7.15 -16.52
C TYR A 65 6.46 -7.91 -15.25
N HIS A 66 5.84 -7.58 -14.12
CA HIS A 66 6.13 -8.21 -12.83
C HIS A 66 5.32 -9.49 -12.61
N ASN A 67 4.13 -9.58 -13.20
CA ASN A 67 3.20 -10.71 -13.09
C ASN A 67 3.10 -11.31 -11.67
N PRO A 68 2.80 -10.50 -10.62
CA PRO A 68 2.73 -11.00 -9.25
C PRO A 68 1.56 -11.97 -9.09
N ASN A 69 1.66 -12.99 -8.23
CA ASN A 69 0.52 -13.85 -7.89
C ASN A 69 -0.51 -13.13 -7.02
N SER A 70 -0.09 -12.11 -6.29
CA SER A 70 -0.96 -11.25 -5.49
C SER A 70 -0.39 -9.84 -5.37
N ALA A 71 -1.23 -8.83 -5.58
CA ALA A 71 -0.83 -7.44 -5.37
C ALA A 71 -1.94 -6.60 -4.72
N ILE A 72 -1.51 -5.60 -3.95
CA ILE A 72 -2.39 -4.52 -3.49
C ILE A 72 -2.00 -3.24 -4.23
N ILE A 73 -3.00 -2.59 -4.82
CA ILE A 73 -2.85 -1.33 -5.54
C ILE A 73 -3.52 -0.23 -4.72
N PHE A 74 -2.75 0.72 -4.25
CA PHE A 74 -3.24 1.82 -3.41
C PHE A 74 -3.55 3.07 -4.21
N ALA A 75 -4.78 3.57 -4.05
CA ALA A 75 -5.20 4.90 -4.48
C ALA A 75 -5.67 5.73 -3.28
N ASN A 76 -5.56 7.05 -3.38
CA ASN A 76 -5.84 7.94 -2.25
C ASN A 76 -7.34 8.17 -2.01
N ARG A 77 -8.18 8.06 -3.06
CA ARG A 77 -9.62 8.35 -2.99
C ARG A 77 -10.44 7.14 -3.44
N LYS A 78 -11.63 6.99 -2.85
CA LYS A 78 -12.58 5.91 -3.17
C LYS A 78 -12.95 5.89 -4.66
N VAL A 79 -13.24 7.06 -5.23
CA VAL A 79 -13.58 7.19 -6.67
C VAL A 79 -12.46 6.70 -7.58
N ASP A 80 -11.19 6.92 -7.18
CA ASP A 80 -10.06 6.42 -7.96
C ASP A 80 -9.93 4.90 -7.85
N VAL A 81 -10.26 4.33 -6.68
CA VAL A 81 -10.33 2.87 -6.47
C VAL A 81 -11.38 2.26 -7.40
N ASP A 82 -12.61 2.82 -7.46
CA ASP A 82 -13.68 2.30 -8.32
C ASP A 82 -13.35 2.41 -9.80
N ASN A 83 -12.85 3.59 -10.23
CA ASN A 83 -12.46 3.82 -11.62
C ASN A 83 -11.35 2.86 -12.05
N LEU A 84 -10.33 2.70 -11.20
CA LEU A 84 -9.20 1.83 -11.48
C LEU A 84 -9.61 0.35 -11.50
N THR A 85 -10.50 -0.07 -10.61
CA THR A 85 -11.06 -1.41 -10.59
C THR A 85 -11.80 -1.69 -11.90
N THR A 86 -12.69 -0.79 -12.31
CA THR A 86 -13.42 -0.91 -13.57
C THR A 86 -12.47 -0.94 -14.78
N PHE A 87 -11.43 -0.11 -14.75
CA PHE A 87 -10.41 -0.08 -15.81
C PHE A 87 -9.68 -1.42 -15.92
N LEU A 88 -9.19 -1.98 -14.79
CA LEU A 88 -8.50 -3.26 -14.79
C LEU A 88 -9.40 -4.43 -15.22
N GLN A 89 -10.64 -4.47 -14.74
CA GLN A 89 -11.62 -5.49 -15.14
C GLN A 89 -11.93 -5.45 -16.64
N LYS A 90 -12.02 -4.27 -17.25
CA LYS A 90 -12.17 -4.12 -18.72
C LYS A 90 -10.97 -4.68 -19.51
N HIS A 91 -9.81 -4.75 -18.89
CA HIS A 91 -8.59 -5.34 -19.46
C HIS A 91 -8.38 -6.78 -18.97
N GLU A 92 -9.44 -7.44 -18.50
CA GLU A 92 -9.46 -8.86 -18.10
C GLU A 92 -8.58 -9.19 -16.88
N TYR A 93 -8.20 -8.20 -16.06
CA TYR A 93 -7.51 -8.45 -14.79
C TYR A 93 -8.49 -8.86 -13.69
N GLU A 94 -8.13 -9.87 -12.90
CA GLU A 94 -8.86 -10.31 -11.71
C GLU A 94 -8.68 -9.28 -10.57
N ALA A 95 -9.47 -8.23 -10.60
CA ALA A 95 -9.38 -7.06 -9.74
C ALA A 95 -10.69 -6.77 -9.02
N ASP A 96 -10.63 -6.40 -7.73
CA ASP A 96 -11.79 -5.95 -6.95
C ASP A 96 -11.42 -4.76 -6.04
N ALA A 97 -12.41 -3.92 -5.76
CA ALA A 97 -12.29 -2.72 -4.94
C ALA A 97 -12.43 -3.00 -3.44
N LEU A 98 -11.69 -2.23 -2.63
CA LEU A 98 -11.83 -2.22 -1.18
C LEU A 98 -11.74 -0.79 -0.63
N HIS A 99 -12.88 -0.21 -0.29
CA HIS A 99 -12.97 1.14 0.29
C HIS A 99 -14.10 1.25 1.31
N GLY A 100 -14.19 2.40 2.00
CA GLY A 100 -15.08 2.59 3.14
C GLY A 100 -16.58 2.58 2.82
N ASP A 101 -16.98 2.72 1.56
CA ASP A 101 -18.41 2.72 1.18
C ASP A 101 -18.97 1.30 0.96
N LEU A 102 -18.10 0.29 0.93
CA LEU A 102 -18.55 -1.11 0.85
C LEU A 102 -19.20 -1.54 2.16
N LYS A 103 -20.34 -2.23 2.06
CA LYS A 103 -20.97 -2.91 3.19
C LYS A 103 -20.04 -4.02 3.72
N GLN A 104 -20.17 -4.35 5.01
CA GLN A 104 -19.31 -5.37 5.64
C GLN A 104 -19.34 -6.71 4.86
N SER A 105 -20.51 -7.16 4.43
CA SER A 105 -20.64 -8.39 3.64
C SER A 105 -19.89 -8.36 2.31
N GLN A 106 -19.86 -7.21 1.64
CA GLN A 106 -19.08 -7.03 0.40
C GLN A 106 -17.58 -7.07 0.69
N ARG A 107 -17.13 -6.41 1.78
CA ARG A 107 -15.73 -6.44 2.22
C ARG A 107 -15.29 -7.88 2.52
N ASP A 108 -16.11 -8.62 3.27
CA ASP A 108 -15.83 -10.01 3.63
C ASP A 108 -15.76 -10.91 2.39
N TYR A 109 -16.64 -10.70 1.42
CA TYR A 109 -16.64 -11.40 0.12
C TYR A 109 -15.36 -11.14 -0.67
N VAL A 110 -14.99 -9.86 -0.88
CA VAL A 110 -13.77 -9.48 -1.60
C VAL A 110 -12.53 -10.05 -0.91
N MET A 111 -12.46 -9.92 0.43
CA MET A 111 -11.35 -10.45 1.22
C MET A 111 -11.29 -11.97 1.18
N GLY A 112 -12.43 -12.64 1.15
CA GLY A 112 -12.51 -14.10 0.98
C GLY A 112 -11.93 -14.55 -0.36
N LYS A 113 -12.26 -13.85 -1.45
CA LYS A 113 -11.68 -14.09 -2.79
C LYS A 113 -10.17 -13.88 -2.79
N PHE A 114 -9.71 -12.77 -2.19
CA PHE A 114 -8.28 -12.43 -2.15
C PHE A 114 -7.47 -13.45 -1.34
N ARG A 115 -7.91 -13.83 -0.15
CA ARG A 115 -7.26 -14.87 0.68
C ARG A 115 -7.22 -16.24 0.01
N SER A 116 -8.28 -16.61 -0.71
CA SER A 116 -8.36 -17.87 -1.45
C SER A 116 -7.65 -17.86 -2.80
N LYS A 117 -6.92 -16.75 -3.11
CA LYS A 117 -6.20 -16.55 -4.38
C LYS A 117 -7.09 -16.59 -5.65
N ARG A 118 -8.40 -16.40 -5.49
CA ARG A 118 -9.36 -16.23 -6.60
C ARG A 118 -9.45 -14.77 -7.07
N LEU A 119 -8.76 -13.88 -6.39
CA LEU A 119 -8.58 -12.48 -6.72
C LEU A 119 -7.09 -12.18 -6.66
N LYS A 120 -6.53 -11.69 -7.75
CA LYS A 120 -5.09 -11.42 -7.87
C LYS A 120 -4.74 -9.99 -7.46
N TYR A 121 -5.61 -9.03 -7.80
CA TYR A 121 -5.38 -7.61 -7.60
C TYR A 121 -6.44 -6.99 -6.70
N LEU A 122 -6.03 -6.49 -5.55
CA LEU A 122 -6.89 -5.77 -4.61
C LEU A 122 -6.60 -4.27 -4.72
N ILE A 123 -7.59 -3.48 -5.15
CA ILE A 123 -7.47 -2.03 -5.23
C ILE A 123 -8.07 -1.43 -3.97
N ALA A 124 -7.31 -0.65 -3.21
CA ALA A 124 -7.74 -0.21 -1.89
C ALA A 124 -7.35 1.23 -1.57
N THR A 125 -8.16 1.86 -0.69
CA THR A 125 -7.74 3.04 0.07
C THR A 125 -7.00 2.61 1.35
N ASP A 126 -6.18 3.51 1.89
CA ASP A 126 -5.43 3.26 3.13
C ASP A 126 -6.33 2.91 4.31
N VAL A 127 -7.43 3.66 4.46
CA VAL A 127 -8.39 3.46 5.56
C VAL A 127 -9.00 2.06 5.50
N ALA A 128 -9.38 1.61 4.32
CA ALA A 128 -9.98 0.30 4.13
C ALA A 128 -8.98 -0.85 4.31
N ALA A 129 -7.72 -0.63 3.98
CA ALA A 129 -6.65 -1.61 4.15
C ALA A 129 -6.12 -1.70 5.60
N ARG A 130 -6.45 -0.73 6.47
CA ARG A 130 -6.11 -0.81 7.89
C ARG A 130 -6.94 -1.87 8.62
N GLY A 131 -6.31 -2.60 9.51
CA GLY A 131 -6.98 -3.64 10.32
C GLY A 131 -7.39 -4.89 9.55
N ILE A 132 -7.08 -4.98 8.25
CA ILE A 132 -7.31 -6.19 7.49
C ILE A 132 -6.08 -7.08 7.60
N ASP A 133 -6.31 -8.33 7.98
CA ASP A 133 -5.26 -9.35 7.94
C ASP A 133 -4.97 -9.76 6.49
N ILE A 134 -4.12 -8.95 5.86
CA ILE A 134 -3.43 -9.31 4.62
C ILE A 134 -2.00 -9.61 5.03
N SER A 135 -1.73 -10.86 5.25
CA SER A 135 -0.48 -11.30 5.87
C SER A 135 0.75 -11.07 4.99
N HIS A 136 0.61 -11.25 3.68
CA HIS A 136 1.69 -11.05 2.72
C HIS A 136 1.16 -11.03 1.29
N VAL A 137 1.60 -10.05 0.52
CA VAL A 137 1.43 -10.00 -0.93
C VAL A 137 2.79 -9.92 -1.61
N ASP A 138 2.87 -10.39 -2.85
CA ASP A 138 4.11 -10.38 -3.61
C ASP A 138 4.52 -8.95 -3.98
N MET A 139 3.51 -8.10 -4.25
CA MET A 139 3.72 -6.73 -4.70
C MET A 139 2.77 -5.74 -4.04
N VAL A 140 3.31 -4.57 -3.73
CA VAL A 140 2.53 -3.37 -3.40
C VAL A 140 2.72 -2.33 -4.49
N ILE A 141 1.64 -1.78 -5.01
CA ILE A 141 1.69 -0.70 -5.99
C ILE A 141 1.07 0.55 -5.39
N ASN A 142 1.84 1.62 -5.31
CA ASN A 142 1.34 2.96 -5.04
C ASN A 142 0.94 3.58 -6.38
N TYR A 143 -0.29 3.34 -6.83
CA TYR A 143 -0.85 4.00 -8.00
C TYR A 143 -0.86 5.51 -7.80
N GLU A 144 -1.06 5.94 -6.55
CA GLU A 144 -0.82 7.31 -6.08
C GLU A 144 0.06 7.29 -4.82
N ILE A 145 1.06 8.18 -4.78
CA ILE A 145 1.88 8.37 -3.59
C ILE A 145 0.97 8.87 -2.45
N PRO A 146 1.10 8.35 -1.23
CA PRO A 146 0.31 8.81 -0.10
C PRO A 146 0.66 10.26 0.32
N PHE A 147 -0.30 10.94 0.91
CA PHE A 147 -0.09 12.29 1.44
C PHE A 147 0.85 12.32 2.65
N GLU A 148 0.82 11.29 3.49
CA GLU A 148 1.64 11.17 4.69
C GLU A 148 2.74 10.12 4.49
N ASP A 149 3.97 10.44 4.91
CA ASP A 149 5.13 9.56 4.73
C ASP A 149 4.99 8.25 5.51
N GLU A 150 4.35 8.30 6.67
CA GLU A 150 4.05 7.15 7.50
C GLU A 150 3.11 6.15 6.80
N ILE A 151 2.13 6.64 6.04
CA ILE A 151 1.22 5.78 5.29
C ILE A 151 1.97 4.96 4.24
N TYR A 152 3.00 5.53 3.63
CA TYR A 152 3.86 4.79 2.70
C TYR A 152 4.43 3.53 3.37
N VAL A 153 4.95 3.65 4.58
CA VAL A 153 5.49 2.52 5.35
C VAL A 153 4.43 1.46 5.63
N HIS A 154 3.22 1.89 6.01
CA HIS A 154 2.10 0.98 6.25
C HIS A 154 1.66 0.23 4.99
N ARG A 155 1.74 0.87 3.81
CA ARG A 155 1.46 0.24 2.52
C ARG A 155 2.50 -0.81 2.18
N ILE A 156 3.79 -0.44 2.15
CA ILE A 156 4.86 -1.37 1.80
C ILE A 156 5.00 -2.49 2.81
N GLY A 157 4.62 -2.25 4.07
CA GLY A 157 4.55 -3.30 5.10
C GLY A 157 3.52 -4.40 4.81
N ARG A 158 2.81 -4.40 3.69
CA ARG A 158 1.99 -5.52 3.23
C ARG A 158 2.77 -6.55 2.43
N THR A 159 3.98 -6.21 1.98
CA THR A 159 4.92 -7.12 1.33
C THR A 159 6.22 -7.27 2.12
N GLY A 160 7.11 -8.14 1.73
CA GLY A 160 8.41 -8.32 2.38
C GLY A 160 8.34 -8.86 3.83
N ARG A 161 7.29 -9.57 4.21
CA ARG A 161 7.08 -10.13 5.56
C ARG A 161 7.56 -11.57 5.70
N ALA A 162 7.80 -11.99 6.95
CA ALA A 162 8.12 -13.38 7.31
C ALA A 162 9.33 -13.96 6.55
N GLY A 163 10.35 -13.13 6.28
CA GLY A 163 11.56 -13.58 5.59
C GLY A 163 11.46 -13.65 4.07
N LYS A 164 10.28 -13.39 3.49
CA LYS A 164 10.10 -13.33 2.02
C LYS A 164 10.51 -11.97 1.48
N SER A 165 11.07 -11.95 0.27
CA SER A 165 11.27 -10.73 -0.50
C SER A 165 9.94 -10.18 -0.98
N GLY A 166 9.85 -8.87 -1.18
CA GLY A 166 8.68 -8.20 -1.74
C GLY A 166 9.10 -7.06 -2.64
N ILE A 167 8.17 -6.60 -3.47
CA ILE A 167 8.40 -5.48 -4.38
C ILE A 167 7.37 -4.39 -4.07
N SER A 168 7.85 -3.16 -3.93
CA SER A 168 7.01 -1.97 -3.88
C SER A 168 7.28 -1.11 -5.12
N VAL A 169 6.23 -0.83 -5.88
CA VAL A 169 6.28 0.02 -7.07
C VAL A 169 5.50 1.30 -6.81
N SER A 170 6.07 2.45 -7.14
CA SER A 170 5.38 3.73 -7.06
C SER A 170 5.30 4.39 -8.44
N LEU A 171 4.08 4.81 -8.84
CA LEU A 171 3.86 5.58 -10.07
C LEU A 171 3.89 7.07 -9.72
N VAL A 172 4.93 7.77 -10.19
CA VAL A 172 5.26 9.10 -9.69
C VAL A 172 5.15 10.14 -10.81
N TYR A 173 4.39 11.20 -10.56
CA TYR A 173 4.40 12.34 -11.48
C TYR A 173 5.63 13.22 -11.26
N PRO A 174 6.15 13.88 -12.31
CA PRO A 174 7.28 14.79 -12.16
C PRO A 174 7.06 15.86 -11.08
N SER A 175 5.83 16.36 -10.93
CA SER A 175 5.46 17.32 -9.88
C SER A 175 5.53 16.77 -8.44
N LEU A 176 5.54 15.45 -8.28
CA LEU A 176 5.60 14.78 -6.98
C LEU A 176 7.00 14.29 -6.61
N ARG A 177 8.03 14.62 -7.40
CA ARG A 177 9.42 14.23 -7.10
C ARG A 177 9.90 14.74 -5.74
N GLY A 178 9.46 15.95 -5.35
CA GLY A 178 9.73 16.50 -4.01
C GLY A 178 9.08 15.68 -2.89
N LYS A 179 7.85 15.21 -3.10
CA LYS A 179 7.15 14.35 -2.14
C LYS A 179 7.84 12.99 -2.01
N LEU A 180 8.27 12.40 -3.13
CA LEU A 180 9.06 11.17 -3.13
C LEU A 180 10.33 11.32 -2.29
N ALA A 181 11.07 12.42 -2.48
CA ALA A 181 12.28 12.70 -1.71
C ALA A 181 12.03 12.88 -0.20
N MET A 182 10.84 13.34 0.20
CA MET A 182 10.43 13.39 1.61
C MET A 182 10.21 11.99 2.17
N ILE A 183 9.52 11.14 1.43
CA ILE A 183 9.31 9.73 1.81
C ILE A 183 10.66 9.02 1.94
N GLU A 184 11.57 9.15 0.97
CA GLU A 184 12.92 8.56 1.03
C GLU A 184 13.70 8.97 2.29
N ARG A 185 13.60 10.25 2.66
CA ARG A 185 14.21 10.75 3.92
C ARG A 185 13.59 10.13 5.15
N TYR A 186 12.25 9.99 5.15
CA TYR A 186 11.51 9.40 6.26
C TYR A 186 11.87 7.93 6.47
N ILE A 187 11.92 7.15 5.39
CA ILE A 187 12.26 5.72 5.44
C ILE A 187 13.78 5.46 5.49
N LYS A 188 14.60 6.51 5.35
CA LYS A 188 16.07 6.44 5.31
C LYS A 188 16.62 5.49 4.23
N THR A 189 15.89 5.36 3.14
CA THR A 189 16.23 4.46 2.02
C THR A 189 15.94 5.18 0.70
N LYS A 190 16.84 5.03 -0.27
CA LYS A 190 16.61 5.50 -1.64
C LYS A 190 15.83 4.48 -2.43
N MET A 191 14.87 4.98 -3.20
CA MET A 191 14.12 4.16 -4.16
C MET A 191 14.86 4.14 -5.50
N THR A 192 14.75 3.04 -6.22
CA THR A 192 15.39 2.90 -7.53
C THR A 192 14.44 3.38 -8.63
N GLU A 193 14.85 4.40 -9.38
CA GLU A 193 14.15 4.80 -10.60
C GLU A 193 14.34 3.73 -11.68
N LYS A 194 13.26 3.26 -12.28
CA LYS A 194 13.27 2.30 -13.38
C LYS A 194 12.73 2.93 -14.65
N THR A 195 13.26 2.50 -15.77
CA THR A 195 12.69 2.79 -17.09
C THR A 195 11.38 2.05 -17.27
N ILE A 196 10.41 2.70 -17.93
CA ILE A 196 9.09 2.09 -18.20
C ILE A 196 9.30 0.86 -19.09
N PRO A 197 8.81 -0.34 -18.69
CA PRO A 197 8.91 -1.53 -19.51
C PRO A 197 8.26 -1.31 -20.89
N THR A 198 8.90 -1.79 -21.93
CA THR A 198 8.30 -1.83 -23.27
C THR A 198 7.24 -2.93 -23.35
N GLU A 199 6.37 -2.87 -24.35
CA GLU A 199 5.37 -3.93 -24.56
C GLU A 199 6.04 -5.27 -24.80
N ASP A 200 7.10 -5.30 -25.60
CA ASP A 200 7.87 -6.53 -25.89
C ASP A 200 8.53 -7.12 -24.65
N GLU A 201 9.04 -6.30 -23.72
CA GLU A 201 9.61 -6.78 -22.45
C GLU A 201 8.56 -7.37 -21.53
N SER A 202 7.35 -6.81 -21.54
CA SER A 202 6.22 -7.30 -20.74
C SER A 202 5.73 -8.66 -21.30
N PHE A 203 5.66 -8.84 -22.62
CA PHE A 203 5.26 -10.10 -23.26
C PHE A 203 6.29 -11.21 -23.05
N LYS A 204 7.58 -10.96 -23.33
CA LYS A 204 8.64 -11.98 -23.19
C LYS A 204 8.75 -12.54 -21.78
N LYS A 205 8.56 -11.72 -20.76
CA LYS A 205 8.66 -12.18 -19.37
C LYS A 205 7.47 -13.04 -18.92
N ASN A 206 6.36 -13.00 -19.66
CA ASN A 206 5.20 -13.88 -19.44
C ASN A 206 5.36 -15.24 -20.14
N GLU A 207 6.12 -15.32 -21.25
CA GLU A 207 6.40 -16.57 -21.97
C GLU A 207 7.46 -17.45 -21.27
N ASP A 208 8.39 -16.82 -20.52
CA ASP A 208 9.48 -17.52 -19.81
C ASP A 208 9.05 -18.12 -18.44
N ARG A 209 7.74 -18.17 -18.12
CA ARG A 209 7.17 -18.69 -16.87
C ARG A 209 6.07 -19.70 -17.09
#